data_e35df01619fd5c48539edae97340563d
#
_entry.id   e35df01619fd5c48539edae97340563d
#
_cell.length_a   1.000
_cell.length_b   1.000
_cell.length_c   1.000
_cell.angle_alpha   90.00
_cell.angle_beta   90.00
_cell.angle_gamma   90.00
#
_symmetry.space_group_name_H-M   'P 1'
#
loop_
_entity.id
_entity.type
_entity.pdbx_description
1 polymer ?
#
loop_
_entity_poly.entity_id
_entity_poly.type
_entity_poly.pdbx_seq_one_letter_code
_entity_poly.pdbx_strand_id
1 'polypeptide(L)'
;GDVGAPNGGNLREEASTDLLMEESGKTNLHEFFKKLNGTALKRDKISILHYGDSQIEGDRMTNYLRQKIQTQFGGYGPGLIPATDVYNTFTFKQTFSENFERFTAFGGKKLEDRKYGAMASASRFTPVYILDSLFTIDSLVEQIGWIEIGPSPSAYSRAKTYNNIKMHYNSCI
;
A
#
# COMPACT_ATOMS: atom_id res chain seq x y z
N GLY A 1 3.45 -41.24 -56.33
CA GLY A 1 4.51 -40.52 -55.71
C GLY A 1 3.92 -39.69 -54.53
N ASP A 2 4.04 -40.29 -53.38
CA ASP A 2 3.53 -39.72 -52.14
C ASP A 2 4.62 -38.82 -51.53
N VAL A 3 4.36 -37.52 -51.43
CA VAL A 3 5.30 -36.55 -50.84
C VAL A 3 4.79 -36.24 -49.45
N GLY A 4 5.38 -36.92 -48.49
CA GLY A 4 5.12 -36.68 -47.07
C GLY A 4 5.45 -35.24 -46.67
N ALA A 5 4.51 -34.58 -46.01
CA ALA A 5 4.68 -33.27 -45.39
C ALA A 5 5.67 -33.34 -44.24
N PRO A 6 6.55 -32.35 -44.04
CA PRO A 6 7.45 -32.32 -42.91
C PRO A 6 6.66 -31.99 -41.64
N ASN A 7 6.84 -32.86 -40.67
CA ASN A 7 6.30 -32.74 -39.29
C ASN A 7 6.94 -31.53 -38.62
N GLY A 8 6.22 -30.42 -38.57
CA GLY A 8 6.62 -29.22 -37.85
C GLY A 8 6.62 -29.49 -36.32
N GLY A 9 7.74 -29.95 -35.84
CA GLY A 9 7.99 -30.05 -34.41
C GLY A 9 7.87 -28.69 -33.73
N ASN A 10 6.85 -28.55 -32.92
CA ASN A 10 6.57 -27.38 -32.10
C ASN A 10 7.58 -27.34 -30.95
N LEU A 11 8.77 -26.83 -31.21
CA LEU A 11 9.73 -26.49 -30.17
C LEU A 11 9.19 -25.25 -29.44
N ARG A 12 8.29 -25.48 -28.49
CA ARG A 12 8.12 -24.54 -27.39
C ARG A 12 9.42 -24.61 -26.58
N GLU A 13 10.32 -23.71 -26.87
CA GLU A 13 11.41 -23.38 -25.97
C GLU A 13 10.74 -22.91 -24.69
N GLU A 14 10.71 -23.77 -23.66
CA GLU A 14 10.35 -23.38 -22.31
C GLU A 14 11.43 -22.36 -21.90
N ALA A 15 11.07 -21.08 -21.95
CA ALA A 15 11.93 -20.04 -21.43
C ALA A 15 12.19 -20.37 -19.94
N SER A 16 13.41 -20.79 -19.65
CA SER A 16 13.87 -20.98 -18.28
C SER A 16 13.70 -19.67 -17.55
N THR A 17 12.79 -19.66 -16.58
CA THR A 17 12.59 -18.52 -15.67
C THR A 17 13.58 -18.56 -14.52
N ASP A 18 14.74 -19.14 -14.71
CA ASP A 18 15.79 -19.14 -13.71
C ASP A 18 16.27 -17.72 -13.47
N LEU A 19 16.00 -17.23 -12.28
CA LEU A 19 16.43 -15.92 -11.85
C LEU A 19 17.96 -15.94 -11.67
N LEU A 20 18.67 -15.32 -12.60
CA LEU A 20 20.10 -15.14 -12.48
C LEU A 20 20.41 -14.11 -11.41
N MET A 21 20.88 -14.58 -10.27
CA MET A 21 21.26 -13.71 -9.15
C MET A 21 22.75 -13.86 -8.86
N GLU A 22 23.40 -12.73 -8.58
CA GLU A 22 24.74 -12.75 -8.00
C GLU A 22 24.75 -13.39 -6.61
N GLU A 23 25.89 -13.91 -6.17
CA GLU A 23 26.04 -14.57 -4.86
C GLU A 23 25.64 -13.66 -3.69
N SER A 24 25.91 -12.36 -3.79
CA SER A 24 25.47 -11.35 -2.82
C SER A 24 23.96 -11.27 -2.71
N GLY A 25 23.26 -11.33 -3.85
CA GLY A 25 21.81 -11.34 -3.93
C GLY A 25 21.20 -12.61 -3.31
N LYS A 26 21.80 -13.78 -3.56
CA LYS A 26 21.37 -15.04 -2.96
C LYS A 26 21.52 -15.03 -1.45
N THR A 27 22.64 -14.52 -0.93
CA THR A 27 22.87 -14.37 0.50
C THR A 27 21.83 -13.46 1.16
N ASN A 28 21.57 -12.31 0.58
CA ASN A 28 20.58 -11.36 1.09
C ASN A 28 19.17 -11.96 1.08
N LEU A 29 18.80 -12.69 0.04
CA LEU A 29 17.52 -13.36 -0.07
C LEU A 29 17.38 -14.47 0.98
N HIS A 30 18.45 -15.23 1.22
CA HIS A 30 18.49 -16.26 2.27
C HIS A 30 18.28 -15.65 3.66
N GLU A 31 18.97 -14.57 3.99
CA GLU A 31 18.80 -13.86 5.27
C GLU A 31 17.39 -13.27 5.41
N PHE A 32 16.81 -12.77 4.33
CA PHE A 32 15.42 -12.30 4.32
C PHE A 32 14.43 -13.42 4.67
N PHE A 33 14.53 -14.57 4.03
CA PHE A 33 13.64 -15.71 4.33
C PHE A 33 13.90 -16.30 5.73
N LYS A 34 15.14 -16.30 6.19
CA LYS A 34 15.47 -16.70 7.57
C LYS A 34 14.81 -15.78 8.60
N LYS A 35 14.78 -14.47 8.36
CA LYS A 35 14.04 -13.52 9.20
C LYS A 35 12.54 -13.79 9.16
N LEU A 36 11.95 -14.01 7.99
CA LEU A 36 10.53 -14.34 7.86
C LEU A 36 10.15 -15.60 8.65
N ASN A 37 10.93 -16.66 8.53
CA ASN A 37 10.72 -17.89 9.30
C ASN A 37 10.83 -17.66 10.82
N GLY A 38 11.81 -16.86 11.25
CA GLY A 38 11.99 -16.52 12.66
C GLY A 38 10.83 -15.70 13.23
N THR A 39 10.22 -14.84 12.42
CA THR A 39 9.08 -14.01 12.80
C THR A 39 7.83 -14.83 13.08
N ALA A 40 7.57 -15.87 12.29
CA ALA A 40 6.45 -16.76 12.48
C ALA A 40 6.51 -17.45 13.88
N LEU A 41 7.69 -17.73 14.36
CA LEU A 41 7.93 -18.34 15.68
C LEU A 41 7.87 -17.34 16.83
N LYS A 42 8.37 -16.13 16.63
CA LYS A 42 8.53 -15.11 17.69
C LYS A 42 7.37 -14.11 17.78
N ARG A 43 6.41 -14.16 16.86
CA ARG A 43 5.34 -13.15 16.71
C ARG A 43 5.84 -11.71 16.53
N ASP A 44 7.03 -11.55 15.98
CA ASP A 44 7.59 -10.26 15.62
C ASP A 44 6.94 -9.70 14.36
N LYS A 45 7.12 -8.40 14.12
CA LYS A 45 6.66 -7.75 12.89
C LYS A 45 7.82 -7.53 11.94
N ILE A 46 7.61 -7.87 10.69
CA ILE A 46 8.53 -7.50 9.61
C ILE A 46 7.84 -6.44 8.74
N SER A 47 8.55 -5.35 8.49
CA SER A 47 8.13 -4.32 7.55
C SER A 47 8.91 -4.48 6.25
N ILE A 48 8.20 -4.58 5.14
CA ILE A 48 8.77 -4.65 3.81
C ILE A 48 8.41 -3.34 3.10
N LEU A 49 9.44 -2.57 2.72
CA LEU A 49 9.29 -1.38 1.90
C LEU A 49 9.62 -1.76 0.46
N HIS A 50 8.64 -1.59 -0.42
CA HIS A 50 8.76 -1.89 -1.83
C HIS A 50 8.73 -0.58 -2.62
N TYR A 51 9.83 -0.25 -3.26
CA TYR A 51 9.95 0.92 -4.11
C TYR A 51 9.89 0.50 -5.58
N GLY A 52 9.28 1.33 -6.39
CA GLY A 52 9.15 1.13 -7.83
C GLY A 52 8.41 2.29 -8.47
N ASP A 53 8.04 2.10 -9.70
CA ASP A 53 7.27 3.04 -10.51
C ASP A 53 5.75 2.80 -10.39
N SER A 54 4.99 3.25 -11.37
CA SER A 54 3.53 3.08 -11.45
C SER A 54 3.05 1.62 -11.43
N GLN A 55 3.93 0.64 -11.62
CA GLN A 55 3.56 -0.78 -11.56
C GLN A 55 3.19 -1.24 -10.15
N ILE A 56 3.75 -0.60 -9.11
CA ILE A 56 3.39 -0.88 -7.72
C ILE A 56 2.28 0.04 -7.19
N GLU A 57 1.91 1.07 -7.94
CA GLU A 57 0.82 1.97 -7.59
C GLU A 57 -0.52 1.21 -7.48
N GLY A 58 -1.35 1.63 -6.55
CA GLY A 58 -2.66 0.99 -6.33
C GLY A 58 -2.58 -0.41 -5.74
N ASP A 59 -1.42 -0.80 -5.20
CA ASP A 59 -1.20 -2.11 -4.59
C ASP A 59 -1.37 -3.29 -5.56
N ARG A 60 -1.12 -3.08 -6.85
CA ARG A 60 -1.34 -4.08 -7.91
C ARG A 60 -0.48 -5.32 -7.72
N MET A 61 0.83 -5.14 -7.57
CA MET A 61 1.79 -6.23 -7.37
C MET A 61 1.97 -6.57 -5.90
N THR A 62 2.03 -5.54 -5.06
CA THR A 62 2.28 -5.67 -3.61
C THR A 62 1.17 -6.42 -2.89
N ASN A 63 -0.08 -6.29 -3.34
CA ASN A 63 -1.21 -7.05 -2.83
C ASN A 63 -1.01 -8.57 -2.98
N TYR A 64 -0.58 -9.03 -4.15
CA TYR A 64 -0.29 -10.44 -4.39
C TYR A 64 0.89 -10.95 -3.57
N LEU A 65 2.00 -10.21 -3.54
CA LEU A 65 3.17 -10.54 -2.75
C LEU A 65 2.84 -10.63 -1.26
N ARG A 66 2.08 -9.67 -0.74
CA ARG A 66 1.60 -9.65 0.64
C ARG A 66 0.77 -10.89 0.94
N GLN A 67 -0.18 -11.24 0.09
CA GLN A 67 -1.00 -12.44 0.26
C GLN A 67 -0.13 -13.71 0.34
N LYS A 68 0.85 -13.86 -0.54
CA LYS A 68 1.75 -15.01 -0.54
C LYS A 68 2.59 -15.09 0.74
N ILE A 69 3.22 -13.99 1.12
CA ILE A 69 4.05 -13.91 2.33
C ILE A 69 3.20 -14.16 3.59
N GLN A 70 2.05 -13.50 3.71
CA GLN A 70 1.16 -13.69 4.85
C GLN A 70 0.58 -15.10 4.93
N THR A 71 0.34 -15.75 3.79
CA THR A 71 -0.15 -17.13 3.78
C THR A 71 0.90 -18.10 4.26
N GLN A 72 2.15 -17.92 3.87
CA GLN A 72 3.24 -18.81 4.18
C GLN A 72 3.82 -18.59 5.59
N PHE A 73 4.00 -17.34 5.99
CA PHE A 73 4.70 -16.98 7.22
C PHE A 73 3.77 -16.40 8.31
N GLY A 74 2.50 -16.29 8.03
CA GLY A 74 1.54 -15.66 8.93
C GLY A 74 1.41 -14.16 8.71
N GLY A 75 0.47 -13.55 9.41
CA GLY A 75 0.15 -12.13 9.32
C GLY A 75 -1.17 -11.86 8.61
N TYR A 76 -1.67 -10.65 8.80
CA TYR A 76 -2.95 -10.18 8.30
C TYR A 76 -2.91 -8.68 8.06
N GLY A 77 -3.92 -8.18 7.36
CA GLY A 77 -4.16 -6.77 7.11
C GLY A 77 -3.47 -6.22 5.86
N PRO A 78 -3.90 -5.04 5.42
CA PRO A 78 -3.41 -4.40 4.21
C PRO A 78 -2.02 -3.79 4.35
N GLY A 79 -1.49 -3.67 5.56
CA GLY A 79 -0.21 -3.01 5.83
C GLY A 79 -0.36 -1.50 6.03
N LEU A 80 0.63 -0.74 5.58
CA LEU A 80 0.60 0.72 5.65
C LEU A 80 -0.30 1.27 4.54
N ILE A 81 -1.24 2.12 4.91
CA ILE A 81 -2.19 2.77 3.99
C ILE A 81 -2.18 4.29 4.21
N PRO A 82 -2.46 5.11 3.19
CA PRO A 82 -2.57 6.55 3.36
C PRO A 82 -3.81 6.92 4.20
N ALA A 83 -3.78 8.04 4.89
CA ALA A 83 -4.91 8.50 5.69
C ALA A 83 -6.12 8.91 4.82
N THR A 84 -5.87 9.47 3.64
CA THR A 84 -6.90 9.70 2.62
C THR A 84 -6.44 9.14 1.28
N ASP A 85 -7.37 8.80 0.41
CA ASP A 85 -7.07 8.20 -0.89
C ASP A 85 -6.05 9.01 -1.68
N VAL A 86 -4.98 8.37 -2.08
CA VAL A 86 -4.00 8.89 -3.03
C VAL A 86 -4.26 8.31 -4.42
N TYR A 87 -4.69 7.07 -4.47
CA TYR A 87 -4.99 6.28 -5.66
C TYR A 87 -6.03 5.21 -5.33
N ASN A 88 -6.71 4.74 -6.35
CA ASN A 88 -7.62 3.60 -6.20
C ASN A 88 -6.83 2.32 -5.90
N THR A 89 -7.26 1.58 -4.91
CA THR A 89 -6.66 0.29 -4.52
C THR A 89 -7.70 -0.81 -4.48
N PHE A 90 -7.26 -2.05 -4.74
CA PHE A 90 -8.11 -3.24 -4.61
C PHE A 90 -8.13 -3.81 -3.19
N THR A 91 -7.24 -3.34 -2.31
CA THR A 91 -6.98 -3.98 -1.02
C THR A 91 -7.91 -3.50 0.09
N PHE A 92 -8.29 -2.24 0.07
CA PHE A 92 -9.21 -1.65 1.06
C PHE A 92 -10.13 -0.63 0.40
N LYS A 93 -11.21 -0.31 1.10
CA LYS A 93 -12.08 0.83 0.78
C LYS A 93 -11.83 1.91 1.81
N GLN A 94 -11.86 3.13 1.36
CA GLN A 94 -11.69 4.29 2.21
C GLN A 94 -12.68 5.37 1.81
N THR A 95 -13.29 5.98 2.81
CA THR A 95 -14.10 7.20 2.68
C THR A 95 -13.71 8.17 3.78
N PHE A 96 -13.86 9.43 3.53
CA PHE A 96 -13.47 10.47 4.50
C PHE A 96 -14.30 11.74 4.27
N SER A 97 -14.38 12.57 5.29
CA SER A 97 -15.09 13.85 5.23
C SER A 97 -14.37 14.85 4.33
N GLU A 98 -15.12 15.76 3.72
CA GLU A 98 -14.62 16.73 2.74
C GLU A 98 -13.60 17.73 3.29
N ASN A 99 -13.51 17.87 4.60
CA ASN A 99 -12.59 18.76 5.29
C ASN A 99 -11.18 18.20 5.48
N PHE A 100 -10.83 17.11 4.80
CA PHE A 100 -9.46 16.64 4.68
C PHE A 100 -8.80 17.14 3.40
N GLU A 101 -7.65 17.77 3.53
CA GLU A 101 -6.80 18.17 2.43
C GLU A 101 -5.60 17.23 2.31
N ARG A 102 -5.34 16.76 1.08
CA ARG A 102 -4.26 15.84 0.78
C ARG A 102 -3.05 16.55 0.18
N PHE A 103 -1.87 16.17 0.66
CA PHE A 103 -0.58 16.64 0.17
C PHE A 103 0.26 15.43 -0.26
N THR A 104 0.92 15.52 -1.40
CA THR A 104 1.74 14.44 -1.92
C THR A 104 3.10 14.94 -2.41
N ALA A 105 4.14 14.12 -2.29
CA ALA A 105 5.47 14.45 -2.77
C ALA A 105 5.57 14.46 -4.30
N PHE A 106 4.70 13.71 -4.99
CA PHE A 106 4.77 13.42 -6.42
C PHE A 106 3.74 14.17 -7.28
N GLY A 107 2.62 14.57 -6.75
CA GLY A 107 1.58 15.31 -7.49
C GLY A 107 0.69 16.13 -6.56
N GLY A 108 -0.22 16.94 -7.10
CA GLY A 108 -1.15 17.73 -6.32
C GLY A 108 -0.50 18.78 -5.42
N LYS A 109 -1.17 19.09 -4.31
CA LYS A 109 -0.67 20.06 -3.32
C LYS A 109 0.55 19.53 -2.59
N LYS A 110 1.49 20.42 -2.30
CA LYS A 110 2.73 20.13 -1.59
C LYS A 110 2.69 20.65 -0.17
N LEU A 111 3.28 19.91 0.77
CA LEU A 111 3.60 20.48 2.08
C LEU A 111 4.69 21.55 1.92
N GLU A 112 4.57 22.61 2.68
CA GLU A 112 5.49 23.75 2.65
C GLU A 112 6.92 23.32 3.01
N ASP A 113 7.07 22.53 4.06
CA ASP A 113 8.35 21.98 4.53
C ASP A 113 8.81 20.74 3.74
N ARG A 114 7.96 20.22 2.84
CA ARG A 114 8.19 19.02 2.03
C ARG A 114 8.54 17.74 2.81
N LYS A 115 8.21 17.68 4.09
CA LYS A 115 8.45 16.51 4.92
C LYS A 115 7.24 15.58 4.88
N TYR A 116 7.37 14.52 4.12
CA TYR A 116 6.35 13.49 3.97
C TYR A 116 6.75 12.23 4.75
N GLY A 117 5.77 11.46 5.18
CA GLY A 117 6.00 10.14 5.75
C GLY A 117 6.34 9.08 4.71
N ALA A 118 6.40 7.83 5.15
CA ALA A 118 6.78 6.68 4.30
C ALA A 118 5.90 6.48 3.06
N MET A 119 4.68 6.99 3.05
CA MET A 119 3.76 6.95 1.90
C MET A 119 3.96 8.13 0.94
N ALA A 120 4.96 8.98 1.15
CA ALA A 120 5.17 10.21 0.40
C ALA A 120 3.90 11.09 0.30
N SER A 121 3.01 10.99 1.27
CA SER A 121 1.75 11.71 1.38
C SER A 121 1.42 12.05 2.82
N ALA A 122 0.65 13.12 2.98
CA ALA A 122 0.08 13.53 4.26
C ALA A 122 -1.33 14.04 4.03
N SER A 123 -2.19 13.88 5.03
CA SER A 123 -3.54 14.42 5.01
C SER A 123 -3.71 15.33 6.21
N ARG A 124 -4.19 16.53 5.95
CA ARG A 124 -4.43 17.53 7.00
C ARG A 124 -5.93 17.74 7.12
N PHE A 125 -6.43 17.66 8.34
CA PHE A 125 -7.76 18.14 8.65
C PHE A 125 -7.76 19.68 8.54
N THR A 126 -8.62 20.21 7.68
CA THR A 126 -8.72 21.64 7.44
C THR A 126 -10.12 22.10 7.79
N PRO A 127 -10.32 22.86 8.87
CA PRO A 127 -11.61 23.40 9.22
C PRO A 127 -12.16 24.25 8.05
N VAL A 128 -13.40 24.03 7.70
CA VAL A 128 -14.10 24.87 6.72
C VAL A 128 -14.69 26.06 7.46
N TYR A 129 -14.06 27.22 7.30
CA TYR A 129 -14.65 28.45 7.81
C TYR A 129 -15.77 28.88 6.86
N ILE A 130 -17.00 28.76 7.30
CA ILE A 130 -18.13 29.39 6.61
C ILE A 130 -18.04 30.87 6.95
N LEU A 131 -17.52 31.66 6.03
CA LEU A 131 -17.60 33.12 6.07
C LEU A 131 -19.03 33.53 5.76
N ASP A 132 -19.93 33.38 6.71
CA ASP A 132 -21.19 34.08 6.66
C ASP A 132 -20.97 35.46 7.27
N SER A 133 -21.17 36.49 6.50
CA SER A 133 -20.89 37.89 6.81
C SER A 133 -21.67 38.45 8.02
N LEU A 134 -22.42 37.63 8.71
CA LEU A 134 -23.27 37.97 9.88
C LEU A 134 -22.79 37.30 11.19
N PHE A 135 -21.77 36.44 11.14
CA PHE A 135 -21.25 35.82 12.36
C PHE A 135 -20.00 36.57 12.86
N THR A 136 -20.13 37.20 14.00
CA THR A 136 -19.01 37.65 14.80
C THR A 136 -18.18 36.43 15.24
N ILE A 137 -16.84 36.59 15.26
CA ILE A 137 -15.79 35.59 15.51
C ILE A 137 -15.93 34.83 16.85
N ASP A 138 -17.00 35.01 17.62
CA ASP A 138 -17.17 34.51 18.97
C ASP A 138 -17.81 33.10 19.09
N SER A 139 -18.21 32.48 18.00
CA SER A 139 -18.72 31.11 18.05
C SER A 139 -17.71 30.11 17.47
N LEU A 140 -16.99 29.42 18.36
CA LEU A 140 -16.23 28.22 18.00
C LEU A 140 -17.21 27.15 17.57
N VAL A 141 -17.36 26.96 16.25
CA VAL A 141 -18.12 25.83 15.71
C VAL A 141 -17.22 24.63 15.70
N GLU A 142 -17.57 23.62 16.49
CA GLU A 142 -16.87 22.33 16.49
C GLU A 142 -16.99 21.72 15.08
N GLN A 143 -15.85 21.38 14.50
CA GLN A 143 -15.80 20.72 13.21
C GLN A 143 -15.29 19.30 13.37
N ILE A 144 -16.04 18.36 12.82
CA ILE A 144 -15.74 16.94 12.89
C ILE A 144 -15.19 16.47 11.56
N GLY A 145 -14.02 15.82 11.60
CA GLY A 145 -13.49 15.06 10.48
C GLY A 145 -13.51 13.58 10.79
N TRP A 146 -13.81 12.77 9.80
CA TRP A 146 -13.82 11.32 9.94
C TRP A 146 -13.17 10.64 8.73
N ILE A 147 -12.58 9.49 9.00
CA ILE A 147 -12.02 8.58 8.00
C ILE A 147 -12.56 7.20 8.31
N GLU A 148 -13.21 6.58 7.34
CA GLU A 148 -13.70 5.22 7.43
C GLU A 148 -12.85 4.33 6.54
N ILE A 149 -12.38 3.21 7.08
CA ILE A 149 -11.54 2.24 6.38
C ILE A 149 -12.18 0.87 6.55
N GLY A 150 -12.44 0.21 5.44
CA GLY A 150 -13.02 -1.12 5.42
C GLY A 150 -12.34 -2.06 4.43
N PRO A 151 -12.60 -3.37 4.52
CA PRO A 151 -12.08 -4.33 3.56
C PRO A 151 -12.73 -4.15 2.19
N SER A 152 -11.93 -4.18 1.13
CA SER A 152 -12.46 -4.24 -0.23
C SER A 152 -12.98 -5.64 -0.55
N PRO A 153 -14.13 -5.79 -1.24
CA PRO A 153 -14.62 -7.10 -1.70
C PRO A 153 -13.62 -7.84 -2.58
N SER A 154 -12.84 -7.11 -3.39
CA SER A 154 -11.82 -7.64 -4.29
C SER A 154 -10.47 -7.95 -3.63
N ALA A 155 -10.29 -7.58 -2.35
CA ALA A 155 -9.04 -7.86 -1.65
C ALA A 155 -8.85 -9.36 -1.37
N TYR A 156 -7.62 -9.79 -1.27
CA TYR A 156 -7.27 -11.13 -0.80
C TYR A 156 -7.67 -11.34 0.66
N SER A 157 -7.96 -12.58 1.03
CA SER A 157 -8.53 -12.94 2.34
C SER A 157 -7.69 -12.43 3.52
N ARG A 158 -6.37 -12.52 3.44
CA ARG A 158 -5.47 -12.07 4.51
C ARG A 158 -5.51 -10.55 4.71
N ALA A 159 -5.67 -9.78 3.65
CA ALA A 159 -5.78 -8.33 3.72
C ALA A 159 -7.09 -7.84 4.33
N LYS A 160 -8.16 -8.64 4.24
CA LYS A 160 -9.49 -8.31 4.79
C LYS A 160 -9.58 -8.47 6.31
N THR A 161 -8.64 -9.19 6.92
CA THR A 161 -8.69 -9.53 8.34
C THR A 161 -7.66 -8.69 9.10
N TYR A 162 -8.13 -7.84 10.00
CA TYR A 162 -7.29 -7.06 10.91
C TYR A 162 -8.09 -6.69 12.14
N ASN A 163 -7.44 -6.60 13.28
CA ASN A 163 -8.04 -6.27 14.57
C ASN A 163 -7.28 -5.13 15.28
N ASN A 164 -6.33 -4.52 14.61
CA ASN A 164 -5.52 -3.47 15.20
C ASN A 164 -5.17 -2.43 14.12
N ILE A 165 -5.45 -1.17 14.41
CA ILE A 165 -5.13 -0.04 13.55
C ILE A 165 -4.24 0.90 14.34
N LYS A 166 -3.12 1.33 13.77
CA LYS A 166 -2.27 2.38 14.31
C LYS A 166 -2.33 3.59 13.39
N MET A 167 -2.68 4.72 13.95
CA MET A 167 -2.66 5.99 13.25
C MET A 167 -1.36 6.74 13.57
N HIS A 168 -0.65 7.15 12.55
CA HIS A 168 0.49 8.05 12.66
C HIS A 168 0.03 9.47 12.36
N TYR A 169 0.13 10.33 13.33
CA TYR A 169 -0.27 11.73 13.19
C TYR A 169 0.79 12.65 13.79
N ASN A 170 0.79 13.88 13.33
CA ASN A 170 1.57 14.95 13.90
C ASN A 170 0.62 16.07 14.32
N SER A 171 0.84 16.70 15.46
CA SER A 171 0.09 17.88 15.82
C SER A 171 0.65 19.06 15.03
N CYS A 172 -0.19 19.66 14.20
CA CYS A 172 0.10 20.99 13.68
C CYS A 172 -0.28 21.98 14.78
N ILE A 173 0.72 22.63 15.34
CA ILE A 173 0.54 23.81 16.18
C ILE A 173 0.41 25.01 15.24
#